data_519ae612110b3d508b12329747ca81c4
#
_entry.id   519ae612110b3d508b12329747ca81c4
#
_cell.length_a   1.000
_cell.length_b   1.000
_cell.length_c   1.000
_cell.angle_alpha   90.00
_cell.angle_beta   90.00
_cell.angle_gamma   90.00
#
_symmetry.space_group_name_H-M   'P 1'
#
loop_
_entity.id
_entity.type
_entity.pdbx_description
1 polymer ?
#
loop_
_entity_poly.entity_id
_entity_poly.type
_entity_poly.pdbx_seq_one_letter_code
_entity_poly.pdbx_strand_id
1 'polypeptide(L)'
;MDLPWKPGRDHPSPREMRASDTDRENVVRLLRDAHGDGRITLDEHGERVDRAYAARTLGDLAQLTLDLLPADEQPIRLDAGPLSALFGTVRRDGRWVVPARFPVAAVFGTLEIDLREALLQRRHVVVRASVLGGRLRLVVPEGVRVEFTGRSIMGSQVLRMRQPEGQDAPLIEVRGTVVLGSVGARTPKRRRRSRLRRGPAG
;
A
#
# COMPACT_ATOMS: atom_id res chain seq x y z
N MET A 1 -17.22 7.01 -29.33
CA MET A 1 -16.46 8.29 -29.34
C MET A 1 -16.03 8.54 -27.91
N ASP A 2 -14.85 8.01 -27.53
CA ASP A 2 -14.37 8.06 -26.16
C ASP A 2 -13.69 9.40 -25.93
N LEU A 3 -14.34 10.23 -25.13
CA LEU A 3 -13.75 11.49 -24.65
C LEU A 3 -12.47 11.17 -23.84
N PRO A 4 -11.32 11.80 -24.16
CA PRO A 4 -10.12 11.61 -23.37
C PRO A 4 -10.39 12.12 -21.95
N TRP A 5 -10.36 11.20 -20.97
CA TRP A 5 -10.48 11.53 -19.56
C TRP A 5 -9.38 12.49 -19.14
N LYS A 6 -9.77 13.71 -18.82
CA LYS A 6 -8.89 14.67 -18.15
C LYS A 6 -8.88 14.33 -16.65
N PRO A 7 -7.73 14.16 -15.99
CA PRO A 7 -7.68 14.04 -14.55
C PRO A 7 -8.27 15.31 -13.94
N GLY A 8 -9.40 15.16 -13.30
CA GLY A 8 -10.04 16.29 -12.58
C GLY A 8 -9.05 16.81 -11.53
N ARG A 9 -8.91 18.13 -11.44
CA ARG A 9 -8.00 18.87 -10.55
C ARG A 9 -8.37 18.80 -9.06
N ASP A 10 -9.35 17.99 -8.68
CA ASP A 10 -9.97 18.04 -7.35
C ASP A 10 -9.40 17.05 -6.32
N HIS A 11 -8.30 16.37 -6.63
CA HIS A 11 -7.66 15.46 -5.67
C HIS A 11 -6.16 15.71 -5.60
N PRO A 12 -5.62 15.82 -4.38
CA PRO A 12 -4.19 16.04 -4.19
C PRO A 12 -3.41 14.89 -4.85
N SER A 13 -2.30 15.22 -5.47
CA SER A 13 -1.33 14.21 -5.91
C SER A 13 -0.82 13.44 -4.68
N PRO A 14 -0.25 12.23 -4.85
CA PRO A 14 0.34 11.50 -3.72
C PRO A 14 1.31 12.35 -2.89
N ARG A 15 2.05 13.27 -3.53
CA ARG A 15 2.99 14.18 -2.88
C ARG A 15 2.30 15.24 -2.03
N GLU A 16 1.11 15.69 -2.41
CA GLU A 16 0.32 16.72 -1.70
C GLU A 16 -0.54 16.16 -0.57
N MET A 17 -0.60 14.83 -0.42
CA MET A 17 -1.32 14.20 0.68
C MET A 17 -0.70 14.60 2.02
N ARG A 18 -1.56 14.85 3.02
CA ARG A 18 -1.09 15.26 4.36
C ARG A 18 -0.30 14.16 5.03
N ALA A 19 0.83 14.55 5.61
CA ALA A 19 1.63 13.69 6.47
C ALA A 19 0.97 13.50 7.83
N SER A 20 0.94 12.28 8.34
CA SER A 20 0.55 11.97 9.71
C SER A 20 1.78 12.01 10.64
N ASP A 21 1.52 12.04 11.96
CA ASP A 21 2.61 11.93 12.95
C ASP A 21 3.38 10.61 12.81
N THR A 22 2.68 9.52 12.50
CA THR A 22 3.33 8.22 12.23
C THR A 22 4.28 8.30 11.03
N ASP A 23 3.94 9.07 9.99
CA ASP A 23 4.83 9.25 8.83
C ASP A 23 6.09 10.02 9.22
N ARG A 24 5.95 11.08 10.02
CA ARG A 24 7.08 11.88 10.55
C ARG A 24 8.00 11.00 11.39
N GLU A 25 7.44 10.26 12.35
CA GLU A 25 8.19 9.37 13.22
C GLU A 25 8.95 8.27 12.46
N ASN A 26 8.36 7.73 11.39
CA ASN A 26 9.05 6.73 10.55
C ASN A 26 10.27 7.34 9.86
N VAL A 27 10.14 8.56 9.33
CA VAL A 27 11.26 9.27 8.70
C VAL A 27 12.34 9.64 9.74
N VAL A 28 11.95 10.16 10.91
CA VAL A 28 12.89 10.50 12.00
C VAL A 28 13.67 9.26 12.46
N ARG A 29 13.01 8.10 12.56
CA ARG A 29 13.68 6.84 12.90
C ARG A 29 14.74 6.48 11.86
N LEU A 30 14.42 6.59 10.57
CA LEU A 30 15.37 6.34 9.51
C LEU A 30 16.56 7.31 9.54
N LEU A 31 16.31 8.60 9.78
CA LEU A 31 17.38 9.60 9.91
C LEU A 31 18.32 9.28 11.07
N ARG A 32 17.77 8.80 12.20
CA ARG A 32 18.56 8.35 13.35
C ARG A 32 19.45 7.16 13.00
N ASP A 33 18.90 6.17 12.29
CA ASP A 33 19.65 4.99 11.85
C ASP A 33 20.77 5.39 10.87
N ALA A 34 20.48 6.31 9.92
CA ALA A 34 21.44 6.83 8.97
C ALA A 34 22.57 7.65 9.63
N HIS A 35 22.28 8.37 10.72
CA HIS A 35 23.31 9.03 11.53
C HIS A 35 24.12 7.99 12.31
N GLY A 36 23.49 6.99 12.89
CA GLY A 36 24.14 5.95 13.67
C GLY A 36 25.14 5.11 12.85
N ASP A 37 24.89 4.90 11.58
CA ASP A 37 25.79 4.20 10.66
C ASP A 37 26.70 5.14 9.82
N GLY A 38 26.66 6.45 10.12
CA GLY A 38 27.60 7.44 9.57
C GLY A 38 27.28 7.93 8.16
N ARG A 39 26.07 7.64 7.61
CA ARG A 39 25.65 8.15 6.31
C ARG A 39 25.34 9.64 6.29
N ILE A 40 24.99 10.22 7.45
CA ILE A 40 24.78 11.66 7.63
C ILE A 40 25.49 12.15 8.90
N THR A 41 25.92 13.41 8.89
CA THR A 41 26.55 14.06 10.04
C THR A 41 25.51 14.40 11.13
N LEU A 42 25.97 14.78 12.32
CA LEU A 42 25.12 15.21 13.43
C LEU A 42 24.33 16.47 13.06
N ASP A 43 24.96 17.44 12.43
CA ASP A 43 24.34 18.70 12.02
C ASP A 43 23.25 18.42 10.97
N GLU A 44 23.56 17.62 9.96
CA GLU A 44 22.63 17.23 8.92
C GLU A 44 21.44 16.41 9.48
N HIS A 45 21.70 15.54 10.47
CA HIS A 45 20.64 14.83 11.18
C HIS A 45 19.69 15.82 11.87
N GLY A 46 20.23 16.80 12.62
CA GLY A 46 19.43 17.83 13.29
C GLY A 46 18.54 18.60 12.32
N GLU A 47 19.13 19.13 11.25
CA GLU A 47 18.38 19.87 10.21
C GLU A 47 17.27 19.05 9.57
N ARG A 48 17.54 17.77 9.24
CA ARG A 48 16.53 16.89 8.60
C ARG A 48 15.42 16.50 9.58
N VAL A 49 15.72 16.32 10.86
CA VAL A 49 14.70 16.05 11.91
C VAL A 49 13.77 17.23 12.07
N ASP A 50 14.29 18.46 12.16
CA ASP A 50 13.48 19.66 12.26
C ASP A 50 12.54 19.81 11.04
N ARG A 51 13.09 19.58 9.84
CA ARG A 51 12.29 19.58 8.60
C ARG A 51 11.25 18.47 8.59
N ALA A 52 11.54 17.29 9.14
CA ALA A 52 10.58 16.20 9.22
C ALA A 52 9.38 16.56 10.11
N TYR A 53 9.61 17.18 11.26
CA TYR A 53 8.54 17.65 12.14
C TYR A 53 7.75 18.84 11.56
N ALA A 54 8.41 19.70 10.79
CA ALA A 54 7.76 20.81 10.09
C ALA A 54 6.99 20.38 8.82
N ALA A 55 7.24 19.18 8.30
CA ALA A 55 6.65 18.68 7.06
C ALA A 55 5.12 18.59 7.15
N ARG A 56 4.43 19.11 6.14
CA ARG A 56 2.97 19.10 6.04
C ARG A 56 2.45 18.01 5.11
N THR A 57 3.25 17.62 4.12
CA THR A 57 2.86 16.66 3.09
C THR A 57 3.78 15.46 3.05
N LEU A 58 3.32 14.38 2.44
CA LEU A 58 4.16 13.19 2.19
C LEU A 58 5.31 13.51 1.25
N GLY A 59 5.13 14.47 0.33
CA GLY A 59 6.18 14.95 -0.56
C GLY A 59 7.32 15.62 0.17
N ASP A 60 7.01 16.43 1.21
CA ASP A 60 8.02 17.07 2.04
C ASP A 60 8.87 16.03 2.79
N LEU A 61 8.23 15.00 3.35
CA LEU A 61 8.90 13.92 4.06
C LEU A 61 9.76 13.06 3.14
N ALA A 62 9.24 12.69 1.98
CA ALA A 62 9.94 11.80 1.07
C ALA A 62 11.28 12.38 0.60
N GLN A 63 11.38 13.71 0.47
CA GLN A 63 12.64 14.37 0.05
C GLN A 63 13.77 14.22 1.05
N LEU A 64 13.47 13.98 2.33
CA LEU A 64 14.48 13.91 3.40
C LEU A 64 15.27 12.59 3.41
N THR A 65 14.83 11.62 2.64
CA THR A 65 15.38 10.24 2.66
C THR A 65 15.80 9.72 1.28
N LEU A 66 15.62 10.51 0.20
CA LEU A 66 15.89 10.07 -1.18
C LEU A 66 17.33 9.62 -1.43
N ASP A 67 18.28 10.23 -0.77
CA ASP A 67 19.70 9.95 -0.86
C ASP A 67 20.16 8.82 0.09
N LEU A 68 19.30 8.39 1.01
CA LEU A 68 19.66 7.45 2.07
C LEU A 68 19.29 6.01 1.73
N LEU A 69 18.24 5.80 0.93
CA LEU A 69 17.71 4.48 0.59
C LEU A 69 17.28 4.40 -0.87
N PRO A 70 17.37 3.21 -1.48
CA PRO A 70 16.78 2.96 -2.79
C PRO A 70 15.25 3.11 -2.78
N ALA A 71 14.65 3.34 -3.93
CA ALA A 71 13.23 3.68 -4.07
C ALA A 71 12.26 2.63 -3.50
N ASP A 72 12.65 1.36 -3.50
CA ASP A 72 11.86 0.24 -2.99
C ASP A 72 11.94 0.06 -1.47
N GLU A 73 12.94 0.68 -0.82
CA GLU A 73 13.15 0.67 0.63
C GLU A 73 12.69 1.96 1.31
N GLN A 74 12.26 2.96 0.55
CA GLN A 74 11.80 4.24 1.11
C GLN A 74 10.64 4.04 2.11
N PRO A 75 10.67 4.78 3.27
CA PRO A 75 9.64 4.68 4.30
C PRO A 75 8.25 5.08 3.81
N ILE A 76 8.20 5.93 2.78
CA ILE A 76 6.96 6.38 2.13
C ILE A 76 7.16 6.30 0.62
N ARG A 77 6.41 5.41 -0.04
CA ARG A 77 6.47 5.27 -1.50
C ARG A 77 5.32 6.04 -2.14
N LEU A 78 5.63 7.13 -2.79
CA LEU A 78 4.64 8.02 -3.43
C LEU A 78 4.27 7.56 -4.84
N ASP A 79 5.17 6.85 -5.52
CA ASP A 79 4.99 6.41 -6.89
C ASP A 79 4.64 4.92 -6.90
N ALA A 80 3.37 4.62 -7.17
CA ALA A 80 2.92 3.27 -7.43
C ALA A 80 2.75 3.07 -8.93
N GLY A 81 3.83 2.72 -9.62
CA GLY A 81 3.78 2.24 -10.99
C GLY A 81 3.00 0.94 -11.13
N PRO A 82 2.73 0.49 -12.35
CA PRO A 82 2.09 -0.80 -12.59
C PRO A 82 2.91 -1.93 -11.95
N LEU A 83 2.22 -2.89 -11.33
CA LEU A 83 2.87 -4.08 -10.77
C LEU A 83 2.65 -5.27 -11.69
N SER A 84 3.74 -5.98 -11.97
CA SER A 84 3.66 -7.22 -12.76
C SER A 84 4.49 -8.33 -12.12
N ALA A 85 3.94 -9.54 -12.12
CA ALA A 85 4.64 -10.77 -11.74
C ALA A 85 4.64 -11.70 -12.94
N LEU A 86 5.85 -11.97 -13.48
CA LEU A 86 6.08 -12.90 -14.57
C LEU A 86 6.93 -14.06 -14.06
N PHE A 87 6.39 -15.29 -14.06
CA PHE A 87 7.07 -16.52 -13.61
C PHE A 87 7.69 -16.44 -12.20
N GLY A 88 7.13 -15.68 -11.28
CA GLY A 88 7.71 -15.55 -9.93
C GLY A 88 6.73 -14.95 -8.94
N THR A 89 7.24 -14.56 -7.77
CA THR A 89 6.43 -13.85 -6.78
C THR A 89 6.93 -12.42 -6.64
N VAL A 90 6.02 -11.48 -6.85
CA VAL A 90 6.24 -10.06 -6.59
C VAL A 90 5.36 -9.65 -5.41
N ARG A 91 5.95 -8.97 -4.44
CA ARG A 91 5.25 -8.50 -3.25
C ARG A 91 5.37 -6.99 -3.10
N ARG A 92 4.26 -6.35 -2.79
CA ARG A 92 4.20 -4.95 -2.43
C ARG A 92 3.55 -4.81 -1.06
N ASP A 93 4.30 -4.31 -0.10
CA ASP A 93 3.86 -4.06 1.28
C ASP A 93 4.41 -2.74 1.81
N GLY A 94 4.17 -2.44 3.09
CA GLY A 94 4.58 -1.22 3.76
C GLY A 94 3.72 0.00 3.42
N ARG A 95 4.28 1.19 3.64
CA ARG A 95 3.56 2.45 3.48
C ARG A 95 3.77 3.01 2.07
N TRP A 96 2.72 2.96 1.26
CA TRP A 96 2.72 3.47 -0.11
C TRP A 96 1.35 4.03 -0.49
N VAL A 97 1.32 4.89 -1.49
CA VAL A 97 0.07 5.48 -1.97
C VAL A 97 -0.50 4.64 -3.10
N VAL A 98 -1.72 4.14 -2.90
CA VAL A 98 -2.48 3.42 -3.93
C VAL A 98 -3.17 4.43 -4.82
N PRO A 99 -2.83 4.51 -6.12
CA PRO A 99 -3.48 5.43 -7.03
C PRO A 99 -4.94 5.05 -7.26
N ALA A 100 -5.76 6.00 -7.64
CA ALA A 100 -7.19 5.77 -7.93
C ALA A 100 -7.43 4.69 -8.99
N ARG A 101 -6.46 4.48 -9.90
CA ARG A 101 -6.44 3.40 -10.89
C ARG A 101 -5.08 2.73 -10.86
N PHE A 102 -5.07 1.45 -10.51
CA PHE A 102 -3.85 0.70 -10.29
C PHE A 102 -3.80 -0.54 -11.19
N PRO A 103 -3.02 -0.51 -12.27
CA PRO A 103 -2.88 -1.67 -13.15
C PRO A 103 -1.96 -2.72 -12.53
N VAL A 104 -2.39 -3.98 -12.55
CA VAL A 104 -1.63 -5.12 -12.04
C VAL A 104 -1.73 -6.31 -13.00
N ALA A 105 -0.63 -7.05 -13.16
CA ALA A 105 -0.59 -8.23 -14.01
C ALA A 105 0.10 -9.40 -13.32
N ALA A 106 -0.46 -10.59 -13.45
CA ALA A 106 0.19 -11.82 -12.99
C ALA A 106 0.13 -12.87 -14.11
N VAL A 107 1.29 -13.20 -14.69
CA VAL A 107 1.41 -14.17 -15.79
C VAL A 107 2.27 -15.32 -15.29
N PHE A 108 1.65 -16.49 -15.06
CA PHE A 108 2.29 -17.67 -14.46
C PHE A 108 3.04 -17.40 -13.14
N GLY A 109 2.76 -16.25 -12.51
CA GLY A 109 3.38 -15.78 -11.28
C GLY A 109 2.38 -15.48 -10.17
N THR A 110 2.88 -15.06 -9.03
CA THR A 110 2.07 -14.62 -7.90
C THR A 110 2.35 -13.15 -7.59
N LEU A 111 1.30 -12.34 -7.55
CA LEU A 111 1.37 -10.96 -7.11
C LEU A 111 0.67 -10.82 -5.76
N GLU A 112 1.43 -10.43 -4.74
CA GLU A 112 0.91 -10.17 -3.39
C GLU A 112 0.94 -8.67 -3.09
N ILE A 113 -0.22 -8.10 -2.81
CA ILE A 113 -0.38 -6.68 -2.53
C ILE A 113 -0.95 -6.53 -1.12
N ASP A 114 -0.15 -5.97 -0.22
CA ASP A 114 -0.56 -5.67 1.14
C ASP A 114 -0.97 -4.19 1.24
N LEU A 115 -2.24 -3.98 1.55
CA LEU A 115 -2.86 -2.66 1.64
C LEU A 115 -3.09 -2.21 3.09
N ARG A 116 -2.59 -2.95 4.08
CA ARG A 116 -2.86 -2.64 5.50
C ARG A 116 -2.28 -1.31 5.95
N GLU A 117 -1.10 -0.97 5.43
CA GLU A 117 -0.41 0.28 5.73
C GLU A 117 -0.47 1.27 4.56
N ALA A 118 -1.07 0.84 3.45
CA ALA A 118 -1.17 1.67 2.26
C ALA A 118 -2.17 2.81 2.45
N LEU A 119 -1.89 3.92 1.81
CA LEU A 119 -2.76 5.09 1.77
C LEU A 119 -3.56 5.08 0.47
N LEU A 120 -4.87 5.03 0.57
CA LEU A 120 -5.74 5.13 -0.61
C LEU A 120 -5.82 6.59 -1.05
N GLN A 121 -5.42 6.89 -2.28
CA GLN A 121 -5.55 8.24 -2.85
C GLN A 121 -7.02 8.68 -2.95
N ARG A 122 -7.94 7.71 -3.07
CA ARG A 122 -9.40 7.93 -3.12
C ARG A 122 -10.12 6.87 -2.31
N ARG A 123 -11.34 7.18 -1.86
CA ARG A 123 -12.24 6.21 -1.23
C ARG A 123 -12.65 5.07 -2.16
N HIS A 124 -12.63 5.29 -3.46
CA HIS A 124 -12.87 4.28 -4.49
C HIS A 124 -11.61 4.13 -5.34
N VAL A 125 -10.96 2.98 -5.23
CA VAL A 125 -9.76 2.59 -5.98
C VAL A 125 -10.13 1.45 -6.93
N VAL A 126 -9.73 1.57 -8.19
CA VAL A 126 -9.94 0.53 -9.21
C VAL A 126 -8.61 -0.18 -9.49
N VAL A 127 -8.48 -1.41 -9.05
CA VAL A 127 -7.37 -2.30 -9.38
C VAL A 127 -7.69 -2.99 -10.70
N ARG A 128 -6.97 -2.63 -11.77
CA ARG A 128 -7.12 -3.28 -13.08
C ARG A 128 -6.25 -4.53 -13.13
N ALA A 129 -6.88 -5.70 -12.96
CA ALA A 129 -6.17 -6.97 -12.85
C ALA A 129 -6.21 -7.76 -14.16
N SER A 130 -5.03 -8.20 -14.63
CA SER A 130 -4.88 -9.16 -15.72
C SER A 130 -4.13 -10.38 -15.17
N VAL A 131 -4.82 -11.52 -15.04
CA VAL A 131 -4.24 -12.74 -14.47
C VAL A 131 -4.32 -13.87 -15.48
N LEU A 132 -3.17 -14.41 -15.87
CA LEU A 132 -3.06 -15.54 -16.79
C LEU A 132 -2.21 -16.66 -16.15
N GLY A 133 -2.81 -17.79 -15.83
CA GLY A 133 -2.12 -18.93 -15.20
C GLY A 133 -1.48 -18.61 -13.83
N GLY A 134 -1.76 -17.42 -13.28
CA GLY A 134 -1.12 -16.88 -12.09
C GLY A 134 -2.07 -16.64 -10.93
N ARG A 135 -1.58 -15.90 -9.94
CA ARG A 135 -2.35 -15.60 -8.73
C ARG A 135 -2.19 -14.14 -8.29
N LEU A 136 -3.30 -13.48 -8.04
CA LEU A 136 -3.34 -12.17 -7.39
C LEU A 136 -3.89 -12.33 -5.96
N ARG A 137 -3.13 -11.88 -4.97
CA ARG A 137 -3.51 -11.88 -3.56
C ARG A 137 -3.51 -10.47 -3.02
N LEU A 138 -4.67 -10.04 -2.52
CA LEU A 138 -4.82 -8.76 -1.83
C LEU A 138 -4.96 -9.01 -0.32
N VAL A 139 -4.16 -8.31 0.46
CA VAL A 139 -4.30 -8.26 1.92
C VAL A 139 -4.84 -6.87 2.26
N VAL A 140 -6.05 -6.82 2.78
CA VAL A 140 -6.76 -5.55 3.05
C VAL A 140 -6.99 -5.35 4.54
N PRO A 141 -6.98 -4.11 5.05
CA PRO A 141 -7.32 -3.82 6.44
C PRO A 141 -8.82 -4.08 6.71
N GLU A 142 -9.18 -4.18 7.98
CA GLU A 142 -10.58 -4.18 8.40
C GLU A 142 -11.25 -2.85 8.01
N GLY A 143 -12.53 -2.91 7.64
CA GLY A 143 -13.30 -1.72 7.27
C GLY A 143 -13.19 -1.29 5.80
N VAL A 144 -12.46 -2.00 4.96
CA VAL A 144 -12.39 -1.79 3.52
C VAL A 144 -13.29 -2.81 2.81
N ARG A 145 -14.12 -2.33 1.87
CA ARG A 145 -14.93 -3.18 1.01
C ARG A 145 -14.14 -3.58 -0.24
N VAL A 146 -14.25 -4.83 -0.65
CA VAL A 146 -13.64 -5.34 -1.88
C VAL A 146 -14.70 -5.94 -2.77
N GLU A 147 -14.73 -5.50 -4.01
CA GLU A 147 -15.63 -6.02 -5.05
C GLU A 147 -14.82 -6.50 -6.24
N PHE A 148 -15.22 -7.65 -6.78
CA PHE A 148 -14.66 -8.17 -8.03
C PHE A 148 -15.64 -7.94 -9.16
N THR A 149 -15.19 -7.18 -10.18
CA THR A 149 -15.95 -6.90 -11.39
C THR A 149 -15.13 -7.34 -12.59
N GLY A 150 -15.54 -8.39 -13.29
CA GLY A 150 -14.77 -8.85 -14.45
C GLY A 150 -15.14 -10.27 -14.88
N ARG A 151 -14.39 -10.77 -15.86
CA ARG A 151 -14.59 -12.10 -16.42
C ARG A 151 -13.58 -13.08 -15.84
N SER A 152 -14.05 -14.26 -15.43
CA SER A 152 -13.19 -15.37 -15.03
C SER A 152 -13.43 -16.54 -15.98
N ILE A 153 -12.37 -17.01 -16.63
CA ILE A 153 -12.38 -18.16 -17.52
C ILE A 153 -11.51 -19.23 -16.89
N MET A 154 -12.11 -20.33 -16.42
CA MET A 154 -11.44 -21.42 -15.72
C MET A 154 -10.56 -20.90 -14.55
N GLY A 155 -11.02 -19.84 -13.88
CA GLY A 155 -10.35 -19.24 -12.76
C GLY A 155 -11.23 -19.16 -11.51
N SER A 156 -10.64 -18.84 -10.37
CA SER A 156 -11.35 -18.71 -9.10
C SER A 156 -11.22 -17.31 -8.50
N GLN A 157 -12.32 -16.85 -7.89
CA GLN A 157 -12.36 -15.62 -7.10
C GLN A 157 -12.70 -15.98 -5.65
N VAL A 158 -11.85 -15.60 -4.70
CA VAL A 158 -12.01 -15.99 -3.30
C VAL A 158 -11.94 -14.76 -2.39
N LEU A 159 -13.06 -14.45 -1.75
CA LEU A 159 -13.13 -13.43 -0.69
C LEU A 159 -13.10 -14.12 0.68
N ARG A 160 -12.02 -13.90 1.43
CA ARG A 160 -11.87 -14.38 2.82
C ARG A 160 -11.80 -13.22 3.80
N MET A 161 -12.84 -12.41 3.79
CA MET A 161 -12.95 -11.23 4.63
C MET A 161 -14.40 -10.96 5.01
N ARG A 162 -14.59 -10.30 6.15
CA ARG A 162 -15.89 -9.77 6.53
C ARG A 162 -16.07 -8.44 5.81
N GLN A 163 -17.09 -8.33 4.98
CA GLN A 163 -17.43 -7.06 4.32
C GLN A 163 -18.04 -6.11 5.37
N PRO A 164 -17.62 -4.84 5.40
CA PRO A 164 -18.26 -3.85 6.26
C PRO A 164 -19.70 -3.58 5.76
N GLU A 165 -20.66 -3.42 6.69
CA GLU A 165 -22.06 -3.19 6.38
C GLU A 165 -22.39 -1.73 5.99
N GLY A 166 -21.43 -0.78 6.15
CA GLY A 166 -21.63 0.63 5.87
C GLY A 166 -21.35 1.02 4.41
N GLN A 167 -22.23 1.85 3.82
CA GLN A 167 -22.03 2.39 2.46
C GLN A 167 -20.83 3.36 2.38
N ASP A 168 -20.39 3.92 3.51
CA ASP A 168 -19.27 4.86 3.59
C ASP A 168 -17.88 4.21 3.65
N ALA A 169 -17.81 2.86 3.65
CA ALA A 169 -16.54 2.15 3.67
C ALA A 169 -15.73 2.40 2.37
N PRO A 170 -14.41 2.60 2.45
CA PRO A 170 -13.57 2.67 1.27
C PRO A 170 -13.75 1.42 0.41
N LEU A 171 -13.84 1.60 -0.91
CA LEU A 171 -14.05 0.53 -1.87
C LEU A 171 -12.80 0.28 -2.70
N ILE A 172 -12.37 -0.97 -2.73
CA ILE A 172 -11.37 -1.47 -3.68
C ILE A 172 -12.12 -2.34 -4.69
N GLU A 173 -12.31 -1.82 -5.88
CA GLU A 173 -12.90 -2.56 -6.98
C GLU A 173 -11.78 -3.24 -7.78
N VAL A 174 -11.78 -4.56 -7.82
CA VAL A 174 -10.85 -5.33 -8.66
C VAL A 174 -11.57 -5.65 -9.96
N ARG A 175 -11.16 -4.96 -11.03
CA ARG A 175 -11.76 -5.08 -12.36
C ARG A 175 -10.77 -5.72 -13.32
N GLY A 176 -11.17 -6.76 -14.03
CA GLY A 176 -10.29 -7.35 -15.06
C GLY A 176 -10.66 -8.76 -15.48
N THR A 177 -9.64 -9.44 -16.04
CA THR A 177 -9.79 -10.79 -16.60
C THR A 177 -8.86 -11.76 -15.87
N VAL A 178 -9.42 -12.91 -15.49
CA VAL A 178 -8.68 -14.01 -14.86
C VAL A 178 -8.85 -15.24 -15.76
N VAL A 179 -7.74 -15.73 -16.30
CA VAL A 179 -7.71 -16.93 -17.15
C VAL A 179 -6.80 -17.96 -16.50
N LEU A 180 -7.29 -19.16 -16.22
CA LEU A 180 -6.55 -20.28 -15.61
C LEU A 180 -5.81 -19.87 -14.32
N GLY A 181 -6.35 -18.90 -13.56
CA GLY A 181 -5.69 -18.34 -12.40
C GLY A 181 -6.64 -18.09 -11.23
N SER A 182 -6.15 -17.35 -10.23
CA SER A 182 -6.97 -16.99 -9.08
C SER A 182 -6.74 -15.57 -8.62
N VAL A 183 -7.82 -14.91 -8.19
CA VAL A 183 -7.80 -13.63 -7.49
C VAL A 183 -8.42 -13.80 -6.12
N GLY A 184 -7.73 -13.36 -5.09
CA GLY A 184 -8.21 -13.46 -3.72
C GLY A 184 -7.95 -12.20 -2.90
N ALA A 185 -8.91 -11.85 -2.04
CA ALA A 185 -8.74 -10.84 -1.01
C ALA A 185 -8.98 -11.44 0.36
N ARG A 186 -8.14 -11.06 1.32
CA ARG A 186 -8.23 -11.50 2.71
C ARG A 186 -7.96 -10.36 3.69
N THR A 187 -8.61 -10.41 4.83
CA THR A 187 -8.23 -9.62 6.00
C THR A 187 -7.50 -10.54 6.98
N PRO A 188 -6.26 -10.20 7.41
CA PRO A 188 -5.56 -11.00 8.40
C PRO A 188 -6.31 -10.95 9.72
N LYS A 189 -6.51 -12.11 10.35
CA LYS A 189 -7.05 -12.15 11.72
C LYS A 189 -6.06 -11.42 12.63
N ARG A 190 -6.54 -10.44 13.41
CA ARG A 190 -5.77 -9.84 14.51
C ARG A 190 -5.22 -10.96 15.37
N ARG A 191 -3.90 -11.11 15.46
CA ARG A 191 -3.28 -11.96 16.49
C ARG A 191 -3.76 -11.39 17.83
N ARG A 192 -4.69 -12.09 18.49
CA ARG A 192 -4.98 -11.84 19.90
C ARG A 192 -3.63 -12.00 20.62
N ARG A 193 -3.06 -10.89 21.09
CA ARG A 193 -2.00 -10.95 22.07
C ARG A 193 -2.59 -11.76 23.22
N SER A 194 -2.15 -12.99 23.39
CA SER A 194 -2.44 -13.77 24.58
C SER A 194 -1.89 -12.96 25.74
N ARG A 195 -2.81 -12.38 26.52
CA ARG A 195 -2.46 -11.90 27.86
C ARG A 195 -1.97 -13.14 28.59
N LEU A 196 -0.67 -13.27 28.74
CA LEU A 196 -0.08 -14.17 29.72
C LEU A 196 -0.74 -13.82 31.07
N ARG A 197 -1.65 -14.67 31.52
CA ARG A 197 -2.11 -14.66 32.89
C ARG A 197 -0.85 -14.86 33.76
N ARG A 198 -0.38 -13.77 34.36
CA ARG A 198 0.45 -13.92 35.56
C ARG A 198 -0.42 -14.62 36.57
N GLY A 199 -0.10 -15.88 36.85
CA GLY A 199 -0.64 -16.60 37.97
C GLY A 199 -0.26 -15.88 39.27
N PRO A 200 -1.09 -15.90 40.31
CA PRO A 200 -0.73 -15.37 41.61
C PRO A 200 0.41 -16.21 42.15
N ALA A 201 1.51 -15.55 42.56
CA ALA A 201 2.51 -16.16 43.41
C ALA A 201 1.88 -16.42 44.76
N GLY A 202 1.84 -17.69 45.16
CA GLY A 202 1.59 -18.11 46.54
C GLY A 202 2.89 -18.08 47.34
#